data_c8bb2340f388810a1208cc54f0c1a0d8
#
_entry.id   c8bb2340f388810a1208cc54f0c1a0d8
#
_cell.length_a   1.000
_cell.length_b   1.000
_cell.length_c   1.000
_cell.angle_alpha   90.00
_cell.angle_beta   90.00
_cell.angle_gamma   90.00
#
_symmetry.space_group_name_H-M   'P 1'
#
loop_
_entity.id
_entity.type
_entity.pdbx_description
1 polymer ?
#
loop_
_entity_poly.entity_id
_entity_poly.type
_entity_poly.pdbx_seq_one_letter_code
_entity_poly.pdbx_strand_id
1 'polypeptide(L)'
;MSDNWIVQNLNSALQTWSDKLAEIWTLLTQSPENFKGGAIWSVMTNINGGLKAIGYGLLVLFFAAGLVKTCGSFTDMKKPEHVVKAFIRFALAQGAVMSGMELLTAIFSIMQGIVTNIMSHSGMAGGTVTELPSEIVDKIEAVGMLESIPLWIVTLLGSLLITVLSFVMILTVYGRMFKLYMYTAIAPIPLATFAGEPTCLLYTSPSPRDMRRSR
;
A
#
# COMPACT_ATOMS: atom_id res chain seq x y z
N MET A 1 35.82 6.60 22.67
CA MET A 1 34.57 7.37 22.72
C MET A 1 35.00 8.82 22.82
N SER A 2 34.76 9.61 21.78
CA SER A 2 35.07 11.04 21.79
C SER A 2 34.15 11.71 22.82
N ASP A 3 34.75 12.49 23.73
CA ASP A 3 34.01 13.25 24.76
C ASP A 3 33.31 14.48 24.18
N ASN A 4 33.40 14.65 22.85
CA ASN A 4 32.82 15.79 22.14
C ASN A 4 31.30 15.56 21.95
N TRP A 5 30.51 16.33 22.66
CA TRP A 5 29.05 16.25 22.62
C TRP A 5 28.43 16.49 21.24
N ILE A 6 29.13 17.17 20.30
CA ILE A 6 28.70 17.33 18.92
C ILE A 6 28.73 15.97 18.21
N VAL A 7 29.81 15.21 18.40
CA VAL A 7 29.97 13.86 17.84
C VAL A 7 28.93 12.92 18.46
N GLN A 8 28.70 13.02 19.75
CA GLN A 8 27.67 12.22 20.45
C GLN A 8 26.27 12.52 19.91
N ASN A 9 25.91 13.78 19.70
CA ASN A 9 24.61 14.18 19.17
C ASN A 9 24.42 13.65 17.73
N LEU A 10 25.45 13.75 16.90
CA LEU A 10 25.40 13.28 15.51
C LEU A 10 25.31 11.75 15.44
N ASN A 11 26.09 11.04 16.24
CA ASN A 11 26.03 9.58 16.35
C ASN A 11 24.67 9.11 16.86
N SER A 12 24.09 9.79 17.87
CA SER A 12 22.74 9.49 18.36
C SER A 12 21.66 9.70 17.27
N ALA A 13 21.79 10.74 16.47
CA ALA A 13 20.87 10.98 15.35
C ALA A 13 21.00 9.90 14.27
N LEU A 14 22.22 9.51 13.90
CA LEU A 14 22.48 8.43 12.96
C LEU A 14 21.98 7.08 13.48
N GLN A 15 22.18 6.80 14.76
CA GLN A 15 21.66 5.59 15.37
C GLN A 15 20.13 5.57 15.36
N THR A 16 19.48 6.68 15.74
CA THR A 16 18.02 6.83 15.64
C THR A 16 17.53 6.57 14.22
N TRP A 17 18.21 7.11 13.23
CA TRP A 17 17.91 6.86 11.81
C TRP A 17 18.01 5.38 11.45
N SER A 18 19.12 4.73 11.83
CA SER A 18 19.35 3.31 11.57
C SER A 18 18.30 2.43 12.24
N ASP A 19 17.98 2.69 13.51
CA ASP A 19 16.95 1.97 14.25
C ASP A 19 15.58 2.11 13.59
N LYS A 20 15.25 3.32 13.12
CA LYS A 20 14.00 3.57 12.43
C LYS A 20 13.95 2.91 11.04
N LEU A 21 15.06 2.86 10.33
CA LEU A 21 15.15 2.08 9.10
C LEU A 21 14.95 0.59 9.37
N ALA A 22 15.60 0.03 10.39
CA ALA A 22 15.42 -1.37 10.78
C ALA A 22 13.96 -1.69 11.15
N GLU A 23 13.30 -0.79 11.90
CA GLU A 23 11.87 -0.90 12.21
C GLU A 23 11.02 -0.89 10.94
N ILE A 24 11.28 0.04 10.02
CA ILE A 24 10.58 0.13 8.73
C ILE A 24 10.75 -1.15 7.93
N TRP A 25 11.96 -1.70 7.87
CA TRP A 25 12.22 -2.95 7.17
C TRP A 25 11.45 -4.12 7.78
N THR A 26 11.43 -4.22 9.08
CA THR A 26 10.65 -5.24 9.80
C THR A 26 9.15 -5.11 9.46
N LEU A 27 8.63 -3.87 9.43
CA LEU A 27 7.23 -3.62 9.10
C LEU A 27 6.90 -3.93 7.63
N LEU A 28 7.81 -3.66 6.70
CA LEU A 28 7.63 -3.92 5.28
C LEU A 28 7.69 -5.42 4.93
N THR A 29 8.49 -6.20 5.67
CA THR A 29 8.60 -7.65 5.50
C THR A 29 7.53 -8.43 6.24
N GLN A 30 6.83 -7.79 7.17
CA GLN A 30 5.75 -8.42 7.92
C GLN A 30 4.50 -8.54 7.06
N SER A 31 3.85 -9.72 7.09
CA SER A 31 2.55 -9.88 6.42
C SER A 31 1.48 -9.01 7.08
N PRO A 32 0.50 -8.50 6.32
CA PRO A 32 -0.61 -7.73 6.89
C PRO A 32 -1.37 -8.48 7.98
N GLU A 33 -1.44 -9.81 7.87
CA GLU A 33 -2.10 -10.67 8.85
C GLU A 33 -1.46 -10.63 10.23
N ASN A 34 -0.12 -10.55 10.27
CA ASN A 34 0.67 -10.59 11.49
C ASN A 34 1.07 -9.19 12.02
N PHE A 35 0.73 -8.15 11.29
CA PHE A 35 1.09 -6.78 11.65
C PHE A 35 0.49 -6.42 13.02
N LYS A 36 1.36 -5.98 13.94
CA LYS A 36 0.98 -5.62 15.32
C LYS A 36 0.14 -6.70 16.04
N GLY A 37 0.50 -7.97 15.81
CA GLY A 37 -0.17 -9.10 16.48
C GLY A 37 -1.51 -9.51 15.87
N GLY A 38 -1.86 -9.03 14.66
CA GLY A 38 -3.03 -9.47 13.92
C GLY A 38 -4.38 -8.93 14.41
N ALA A 39 -4.41 -8.13 15.48
CA ALA A 39 -5.68 -7.62 16.03
C ALA A 39 -6.46 -6.76 15.02
N ILE A 40 -5.76 -5.91 14.28
CA ILE A 40 -6.36 -5.05 13.24
C ILE A 40 -6.87 -5.92 12.09
N TRP A 41 -6.10 -6.93 11.70
CA TRP A 41 -6.49 -7.86 10.65
C TRP A 41 -7.79 -8.60 10.97
N SER A 42 -7.95 -9.12 12.20
CA SER A 42 -9.17 -9.81 12.62
C SER A 42 -10.39 -8.90 12.55
N VAL A 43 -10.28 -7.64 12.97
CA VAL A 43 -11.36 -6.65 12.84
C VAL A 43 -11.71 -6.40 11.36
N MET A 44 -10.72 -6.22 10.50
CA MET A 44 -10.95 -5.97 9.06
C MET A 44 -11.57 -7.18 8.36
N THR A 45 -11.18 -8.40 8.77
CA THR A 45 -11.77 -9.65 8.27
C THR A 45 -13.24 -9.78 8.67
N ASN A 46 -13.57 -9.42 9.91
CA ASN A 46 -14.95 -9.41 10.38
C ASN A 46 -15.81 -8.37 9.62
N ILE A 47 -15.28 -7.17 9.39
CA ILE A 47 -15.95 -6.13 8.58
C ILE A 47 -16.13 -6.62 7.15
N ASN A 48 -15.12 -7.24 6.53
CA ASN A 48 -15.21 -7.82 5.20
C ASN A 48 -16.31 -8.88 5.14
N GLY A 49 -16.39 -9.77 6.15
CA GLY A 49 -17.45 -10.78 6.27
C GLY A 49 -18.86 -10.17 6.29
N GLY A 50 -19.06 -9.10 7.04
CA GLY A 50 -20.33 -8.36 7.06
C GLY A 50 -20.64 -7.70 5.71
N LEU A 51 -19.64 -7.10 5.06
CA LEU A 51 -19.77 -6.47 3.75
C LEU A 51 -19.96 -7.49 2.61
N LYS A 52 -19.55 -8.75 2.76
CA LYS A 52 -19.83 -9.81 1.79
C LYS A 52 -21.33 -9.98 1.54
N ALA A 53 -22.16 -9.91 2.58
CA ALA A 53 -23.62 -10.00 2.43
C ALA A 53 -24.18 -8.89 1.56
N ILE A 54 -23.68 -7.64 1.76
CA ILE A 54 -24.03 -6.49 0.94
C ILE A 54 -23.47 -6.69 -0.49
N GLY A 55 -22.24 -7.18 -0.63
CA GLY A 55 -21.62 -7.50 -1.91
C GLY A 55 -22.44 -8.49 -2.73
N TYR A 56 -22.98 -9.54 -2.14
CA TYR A 56 -23.86 -10.50 -2.83
C TYR A 56 -25.17 -9.83 -3.28
N GLY A 57 -25.78 -8.99 -2.46
CA GLY A 57 -26.96 -8.24 -2.85
C GLY A 57 -26.71 -7.33 -4.04
N LEU A 58 -25.60 -6.58 -4.03
CA LEU A 58 -25.17 -5.73 -5.13
C LEU A 58 -24.83 -6.55 -6.39
N LEU A 59 -24.20 -7.71 -6.24
CA LEU A 59 -23.85 -8.59 -7.35
C LEU A 59 -25.10 -9.05 -8.11
N VAL A 60 -26.16 -9.48 -7.39
CA VAL A 60 -27.44 -9.84 -8.01
C VAL A 60 -28.09 -8.63 -8.67
N LEU A 61 -28.08 -7.46 -8.03
CA LEU A 61 -28.61 -6.22 -8.58
C LEU A 61 -27.89 -5.82 -9.88
N PHE A 62 -26.58 -5.82 -9.91
CA PHE A 62 -25.79 -5.47 -11.10
C PHE A 62 -25.97 -6.50 -12.21
N PHE A 63 -26.09 -7.78 -11.87
CA PHE A 63 -26.38 -8.83 -12.85
C PHE A 63 -27.77 -8.64 -13.46
N ALA A 64 -28.81 -8.40 -12.64
CA ALA A 64 -30.15 -8.14 -13.13
C ALA A 64 -30.22 -6.89 -14.02
N ALA A 65 -29.56 -5.80 -13.60
CA ALA A 65 -29.46 -4.58 -14.39
C ALA A 65 -28.72 -4.82 -15.73
N GLY A 66 -27.67 -5.62 -15.72
CA GLY A 66 -26.93 -6.03 -16.92
C GLY A 66 -27.80 -6.86 -17.86
N LEU A 67 -28.57 -7.82 -17.33
CA LEU A 67 -29.54 -8.61 -18.13
C LEU A 67 -30.61 -7.73 -18.76
N VAL A 68 -31.21 -6.81 -17.98
CA VAL A 68 -32.26 -5.91 -18.50
C VAL A 68 -31.70 -5.04 -19.63
N LYS A 69 -30.48 -4.53 -19.50
CA LYS A 69 -29.83 -3.77 -20.60
C LYS A 69 -29.55 -4.62 -21.83
N THR A 70 -29.07 -5.85 -21.63
CA THR A 70 -28.75 -6.78 -22.73
C THR A 70 -30.02 -7.32 -23.40
N CYS A 71 -31.10 -7.53 -22.64
CA CYS A 71 -32.38 -8.04 -23.13
C CYS A 71 -33.36 -6.93 -23.55
N GLY A 72 -33.04 -5.67 -23.31
CA GLY A 72 -33.89 -4.51 -23.62
C GLY A 72 -34.12 -4.30 -25.13
N SER A 73 -33.36 -4.97 -26.00
CA SER A 73 -33.61 -5.05 -27.44
C SER A 73 -34.03 -6.48 -27.78
N PHE A 74 -35.28 -6.66 -28.15
CA PHE A 74 -35.85 -7.98 -28.54
C PHE A 74 -35.08 -8.68 -29.68
N THR A 75 -34.25 -7.94 -30.40
CA THR A 75 -33.42 -8.45 -31.51
C THR A 75 -32.14 -9.15 -30.98
N ASP A 76 -31.63 -8.77 -29.81
CA ASP A 76 -30.41 -9.34 -29.26
C ASP A 76 -30.65 -10.59 -28.40
N MET A 77 -31.89 -10.81 -27.91
CA MET A 77 -32.27 -12.05 -27.22
C MET A 77 -32.19 -13.31 -28.12
N LYS A 78 -32.11 -13.14 -29.44
CA LYS A 78 -31.94 -14.26 -30.37
C LYS A 78 -30.50 -14.81 -30.44
N LYS A 79 -29.55 -14.16 -29.79
CA LYS A 79 -28.15 -14.62 -29.75
C LYS A 79 -27.83 -15.20 -28.35
N PRO A 80 -27.89 -16.54 -28.19
CA PRO A 80 -27.63 -17.18 -26.89
C PRO A 80 -26.23 -16.88 -26.34
N GLU A 81 -25.29 -16.48 -27.16
CA GLU A 81 -23.93 -16.15 -26.80
C GLU A 81 -23.81 -14.99 -25.78
N HIS A 82 -24.68 -13.97 -25.89
CA HIS A 82 -24.66 -12.82 -24.97
C HIS A 82 -25.16 -13.21 -23.57
N VAL A 83 -26.15 -14.07 -23.49
CA VAL A 83 -26.69 -14.58 -22.24
C VAL A 83 -25.65 -15.46 -21.56
N VAL A 84 -25.00 -16.37 -22.28
CA VAL A 84 -23.91 -17.22 -21.73
C VAL A 84 -22.75 -16.37 -21.22
N LYS A 85 -22.32 -15.34 -21.97
CA LYS A 85 -21.27 -14.41 -21.50
C LYS A 85 -21.66 -13.70 -20.20
N ALA A 86 -22.91 -13.28 -20.04
CA ALA A 86 -23.40 -12.64 -18.83
C ALA A 86 -23.36 -13.61 -17.62
N PHE A 87 -23.76 -14.86 -17.81
CA PHE A 87 -23.69 -15.89 -16.77
C PHE A 87 -22.26 -16.24 -16.37
N ILE A 88 -21.33 -16.37 -17.34
CA ILE A 88 -19.90 -16.60 -17.04
C ILE A 88 -19.35 -15.44 -16.22
N ARG A 89 -19.65 -14.20 -16.61
CA ARG A 89 -19.23 -13.01 -15.84
C ARG A 89 -19.79 -13.00 -14.43
N PHE A 90 -21.06 -13.33 -14.26
CA PHE A 90 -21.70 -13.44 -12.95
C PHE A 90 -21.01 -14.50 -12.10
N ALA A 91 -20.76 -15.69 -12.64
CA ALA A 91 -20.06 -16.77 -11.94
C ALA A 91 -18.64 -16.36 -11.52
N LEU A 92 -17.89 -15.68 -12.41
CA LEU A 92 -16.56 -15.16 -12.09
C LEU A 92 -16.60 -14.09 -11.00
N ALA A 93 -17.55 -13.16 -11.08
CA ALA A 93 -17.71 -12.12 -10.06
C ALA A 93 -18.14 -12.71 -8.72
N GLN A 94 -19.03 -13.71 -8.72
CA GLN A 94 -19.41 -14.44 -7.51
C GLN A 94 -18.20 -15.16 -6.90
N GLY A 95 -17.41 -15.86 -7.70
CA GLY A 95 -16.18 -16.49 -7.27
C GLY A 95 -15.20 -15.47 -6.68
N ALA A 96 -15.02 -14.32 -7.31
CA ALA A 96 -14.16 -13.25 -6.82
C ALA A 96 -14.62 -12.66 -5.48
N VAL A 97 -15.93 -12.46 -5.28
CA VAL A 97 -16.48 -12.00 -3.99
C VAL A 97 -16.33 -13.08 -2.91
N MET A 98 -16.54 -14.35 -3.27
CA MET A 98 -16.44 -15.49 -2.35
C MET A 98 -14.99 -15.69 -1.87
N SER A 99 -14.05 -15.74 -2.81
CA SER A 99 -12.62 -16.01 -2.55
C SER A 99 -11.78 -14.74 -2.43
N GLY A 100 -12.41 -13.55 -2.35
CA GLY A 100 -11.71 -12.26 -2.40
C GLY A 100 -10.67 -12.10 -1.29
N MET A 101 -10.94 -12.57 -0.08
CA MET A 101 -9.96 -12.55 1.03
C MET A 101 -8.78 -13.48 0.74
N GLU A 102 -9.02 -14.70 0.27
CA GLU A 102 -7.97 -15.67 -0.05
C GLU A 102 -7.08 -15.15 -1.19
N LEU A 103 -7.68 -14.53 -2.21
CA LEU A 103 -6.94 -13.89 -3.29
C LEU A 103 -6.06 -12.73 -2.79
N LEU A 104 -6.60 -11.89 -1.90
CA LEU A 104 -5.85 -10.78 -1.33
C LEU A 104 -4.70 -11.26 -0.45
N THR A 105 -4.91 -12.26 0.39
CA THR A 105 -3.84 -12.84 1.23
C THR A 105 -2.77 -13.51 0.38
N ALA A 106 -3.15 -14.20 -0.70
CA ALA A 106 -2.19 -14.76 -1.65
C ALA A 106 -1.33 -13.68 -2.33
N ILE A 107 -1.97 -12.58 -2.78
CA ILE A 107 -1.25 -11.44 -3.36
C ILE A 107 -0.29 -10.83 -2.33
N PHE A 108 -0.72 -10.66 -1.08
CA PHE A 108 0.14 -10.11 -0.03
C PHE A 108 1.33 -11.02 0.28
N SER A 109 1.13 -12.34 0.28
CA SER A 109 2.20 -13.31 0.46
C SER A 109 3.24 -13.24 -0.66
N ILE A 110 2.80 -13.13 -1.91
CA ILE A 110 3.69 -12.95 -3.06
C ILE A 110 4.48 -11.65 -2.93
N MET A 111 3.80 -10.53 -2.61
CA MET A 111 4.46 -9.23 -2.44
C MET A 111 5.47 -9.25 -1.29
N GLN A 112 5.14 -9.90 -0.19
CA GLN A 112 6.07 -10.10 0.92
C GLN A 112 7.32 -10.87 0.49
N GLY A 113 7.15 -11.96 -0.26
CA GLY A 113 8.27 -12.73 -0.81
C GLY A 113 9.18 -11.89 -1.71
N ILE A 114 8.60 -11.04 -2.56
CA ILE A 114 9.36 -10.12 -3.42
C ILE A 114 10.14 -9.11 -2.58
N VAL A 115 9.50 -8.47 -1.60
CA VAL A 115 10.16 -7.50 -0.71
C VAL A 115 11.31 -8.14 0.05
N THR A 116 11.09 -9.33 0.63
CA THR A 116 12.13 -10.07 1.35
C THR A 116 13.31 -10.43 0.44
N ASN A 117 13.03 -10.84 -0.81
CA ASN A 117 14.07 -11.17 -1.78
C ASN A 117 14.89 -9.93 -2.18
N ILE A 118 14.22 -8.80 -2.44
CA ILE A 118 14.91 -7.53 -2.72
C ILE A 118 15.81 -7.14 -1.55
N MET A 119 15.33 -7.25 -0.33
CA MET A 119 16.10 -6.92 0.86
C MET A 119 17.34 -7.77 1.04
N SER A 120 17.21 -9.09 0.83
CA SER A 120 18.34 -10.01 0.98
C SER A 120 19.45 -9.75 -0.04
N HIS A 121 19.12 -9.27 -1.24
CA HIS A 121 20.08 -8.98 -2.31
C HIS A 121 20.61 -7.54 -2.31
N SER A 122 19.90 -6.60 -1.72
CA SER A 122 20.29 -5.18 -1.74
C SER A 122 21.37 -4.81 -0.71
N GLY A 123 21.75 -5.73 0.17
CA GLY A 123 22.66 -5.43 1.29
C GLY A 123 22.09 -4.48 2.35
N MET A 124 20.88 -4.00 2.18
CA MET A 124 20.23 -3.06 3.11
C MET A 124 19.79 -3.73 4.42
N ALA A 125 19.77 -5.06 4.47
CA ALA A 125 19.46 -5.83 5.69
C ALA A 125 20.58 -5.75 6.74
N GLY A 126 21.78 -5.30 6.36
CA GLY A 126 22.96 -5.28 7.21
C GLY A 126 23.17 -4.05 8.06
N GLY A 127 22.20 -3.16 8.13
CA GLY A 127 22.34 -1.92 8.89
C GLY A 127 23.01 -0.80 8.10
N THR A 128 22.51 0.39 8.29
CA THR A 128 23.16 1.63 7.79
C THR A 128 24.32 2.00 8.70
N VAL A 129 25.23 2.82 8.20
CA VAL A 129 26.34 3.36 8.98
C VAL A 129 25.79 4.07 10.22
N THR A 130 26.10 3.52 11.39
CA THR A 130 25.64 4.04 12.68
C THR A 130 26.65 4.95 13.37
N GLU A 131 27.85 5.00 12.83
CA GLU A 131 28.97 5.80 13.37
C GLU A 131 29.54 6.70 12.32
N LEU A 132 29.97 7.89 12.75
CA LEU A 132 30.68 8.84 11.90
C LEU A 132 32.05 8.26 11.51
N PRO A 133 32.50 8.46 10.25
CA PRO A 133 33.87 8.17 9.87
C PRO A 133 34.87 8.88 10.78
N SER A 134 35.96 8.20 11.14
CA SER A 134 36.98 8.74 12.03
C SER A 134 37.55 10.05 11.52
N GLU A 135 37.71 10.21 10.20
CA GLU A 135 38.19 11.45 9.59
C GLU A 135 37.30 12.67 9.88
N ILE A 136 36.00 12.47 10.03
CA ILE A 136 35.05 13.53 10.37
C ILE A 136 35.13 13.83 11.86
N VAL A 137 35.27 12.80 12.69
CA VAL A 137 35.43 12.94 14.15
C VAL A 137 36.69 13.74 14.45
N ASP A 138 37.83 13.36 13.83
CA ASP A 138 39.10 14.05 14.01
C ASP A 138 39.05 15.54 13.61
N LYS A 139 38.33 15.84 12.52
CA LYS A 139 38.11 17.23 12.10
C LYS A 139 37.25 18.03 13.08
N ILE A 140 36.22 17.41 13.65
CA ILE A 140 35.34 18.05 14.65
C ILE A 140 36.10 18.29 15.94
N GLU A 141 36.98 17.37 16.36
CA GLU A 141 37.78 17.49 17.55
C GLU A 141 38.92 18.51 17.41
N ALA A 142 39.41 18.72 16.18
CA ALA A 142 40.46 19.72 15.89
C ALA A 142 39.93 21.16 15.89
N VAL A 143 38.63 21.38 15.90
CA VAL A 143 38.01 22.72 15.90
C VAL A 143 38.05 23.33 17.27
N GLY A 144 38.56 24.57 17.38
CA GLY A 144 38.67 25.32 18.63
C GLY A 144 37.30 25.64 19.24
N MET A 145 37.28 25.91 20.54
CA MET A 145 36.05 26.08 21.34
C MET A 145 35.12 27.21 20.83
N LEU A 146 35.65 28.28 20.29
CA LEU A 146 34.87 29.40 19.73
C LEU A 146 34.32 29.11 18.31
N GLU A 147 35.04 28.30 17.55
CA GLU A 147 34.61 27.89 16.18
C GLU A 147 33.62 26.72 16.23
N SER A 148 33.48 26.04 17.38
CA SER A 148 32.53 24.95 17.53
C SER A 148 31.06 25.41 17.71
N ILE A 149 30.80 26.68 18.07
CA ILE A 149 29.42 27.19 18.26
C ILE A 149 28.59 27.13 16.94
N PRO A 150 29.07 27.65 15.78
CA PRO A 150 28.30 27.51 14.54
C PRO A 150 28.17 26.05 14.08
N LEU A 151 29.21 25.25 14.28
CA LEU A 151 29.16 23.82 13.99
C LEU A 151 28.10 23.09 14.82
N TRP A 152 27.99 23.45 16.09
CA TRP A 152 26.95 22.92 16.95
C TRP A 152 25.52 23.25 16.48
N ILE A 153 25.29 24.50 16.11
CA ILE A 153 23.95 24.90 15.59
C ILE A 153 23.60 24.08 14.34
N VAL A 154 24.55 23.91 13.42
CA VAL A 154 24.35 23.13 12.20
C VAL A 154 24.07 21.65 12.53
N THR A 155 24.82 21.04 13.44
CA THR A 155 24.62 19.64 13.83
C THR A 155 23.30 19.43 14.59
N LEU A 156 22.89 20.40 15.43
CA LEU A 156 21.61 20.36 16.12
C LEU A 156 20.43 20.45 15.13
N LEU A 157 20.49 21.34 14.16
CA LEU A 157 19.50 21.43 13.09
C LEU A 157 19.48 20.16 12.23
N GLY A 158 20.64 19.61 11.92
CA GLY A 158 20.78 18.37 11.16
C GLY A 158 20.17 17.17 11.91
N SER A 159 20.43 17.02 13.21
CA SER A 159 19.87 15.95 14.03
C SER A 159 18.35 16.07 14.17
N LEU A 160 17.84 17.29 14.32
CA LEU A 160 16.40 17.55 14.35
C LEU A 160 15.75 17.13 13.02
N LEU A 161 16.37 17.52 11.90
CA LEU A 161 15.87 17.19 10.56
C LEU A 161 15.86 15.67 10.34
N ILE A 162 16.92 14.95 10.73
CA ILE A 162 16.98 13.48 10.66
C ILE A 162 15.86 12.84 11.48
N THR A 163 15.62 13.34 12.69
CA THR A 163 14.54 12.82 13.55
C THR A 163 13.16 13.03 12.93
N VAL A 164 12.89 14.22 12.39
CA VAL A 164 11.63 14.53 11.71
C VAL A 164 11.44 13.63 10.47
N LEU A 165 12.47 13.47 9.64
CA LEU A 165 12.41 12.61 8.46
C LEU A 165 12.17 11.14 8.84
N SER A 166 12.80 10.64 9.89
CA SER A 166 12.59 9.29 10.43
C SER A 166 11.12 9.07 10.82
N PHE A 167 10.54 10.06 11.49
CA PHE A 167 9.12 10.02 11.89
C PHE A 167 8.18 10.03 10.67
N VAL A 168 8.44 10.88 9.68
CA VAL A 168 7.65 10.95 8.44
C VAL A 168 7.71 9.62 7.69
N MET A 169 8.89 8.98 7.61
CA MET A 169 9.03 7.67 6.96
C MET A 169 8.17 6.60 7.66
N ILE A 170 8.24 6.51 8.98
CA ILE A 170 7.41 5.57 9.74
C ILE A 170 5.92 5.82 9.51
N LEU A 171 5.47 7.06 9.61
CA LEU A 171 4.07 7.41 9.35
C LEU A 171 3.62 7.02 7.93
N THR A 172 4.50 7.16 6.95
CA THR A 172 4.22 6.75 5.57
C THR A 172 3.97 5.25 5.46
N VAL A 173 4.79 4.43 6.12
CA VAL A 173 4.63 2.97 6.14
C VAL A 173 3.33 2.57 6.85
N TYR A 174 3.04 3.16 8.01
CA TYR A 174 1.78 2.92 8.72
C TYR A 174 0.57 3.35 7.89
N GLY A 175 0.64 4.51 7.23
CA GLY A 175 -0.43 5.01 6.36
C GLY A 175 -0.70 4.07 5.18
N ARG A 176 0.36 3.45 4.61
CA ARG A 176 0.23 2.43 3.57
C ARG A 176 -0.49 1.18 4.09
N MET A 177 -0.10 0.68 5.26
CA MET A 177 -0.73 -0.49 5.89
C MET A 177 -2.20 -0.21 6.22
N PHE A 178 -2.51 0.97 6.74
CA PHE A 178 -3.88 1.36 7.03
C PHE A 178 -4.77 1.40 5.77
N LYS A 179 -4.27 2.00 4.67
CA LYS A 179 -4.98 1.99 3.38
C LYS A 179 -5.24 0.58 2.88
N LEU A 180 -4.26 -0.30 3.00
CA LEU A 180 -4.37 -1.69 2.60
C LEU A 180 -5.49 -2.41 3.39
N TYR A 181 -5.55 -2.21 4.70
CA TYR A 181 -6.62 -2.76 5.54
C TYR A 181 -7.99 -2.23 5.15
N MET A 182 -8.12 -0.93 4.90
CA MET A 182 -9.38 -0.34 4.45
C MET A 182 -9.84 -0.94 3.10
N TYR A 183 -8.94 -1.06 2.13
CA TYR A 183 -9.29 -1.66 0.85
C TYR A 183 -9.67 -3.14 0.97
N THR A 184 -8.99 -3.88 1.82
CA THR A 184 -9.32 -5.28 2.10
C THR A 184 -10.72 -5.41 2.74
N ALA A 185 -11.05 -4.53 3.69
CA ALA A 185 -12.36 -4.54 4.33
C ALA A 185 -13.50 -4.25 3.33
N ILE A 186 -13.32 -3.28 2.43
CA ILE A 186 -14.36 -2.82 1.49
C ILE A 186 -14.38 -3.66 0.19
N ALA A 187 -13.40 -4.53 -0.04
CA ALA A 187 -13.21 -5.30 -1.26
C ALA A 187 -14.49 -5.97 -1.84
N PRO A 188 -15.43 -6.52 -1.05
CA PRO A 188 -16.64 -7.14 -1.60
C PRO A 188 -17.49 -6.21 -2.45
N ILE A 189 -17.53 -4.92 -2.14
CA ILE A 189 -18.37 -3.94 -2.85
C ILE A 189 -17.88 -3.71 -4.29
N PRO A 190 -16.62 -3.30 -4.54
CA PRO A 190 -16.12 -3.15 -5.90
C PRO A 190 -16.05 -4.47 -6.67
N LEU A 191 -15.80 -5.60 -6.00
CA LEU A 191 -15.80 -6.91 -6.66
C LEU A 191 -17.20 -7.27 -7.20
N ALA A 192 -18.27 -6.90 -6.52
CA ALA A 192 -19.63 -7.11 -6.98
C ALA A 192 -19.94 -6.34 -8.28
N THR A 193 -19.30 -5.20 -8.52
CA THR A 193 -19.53 -4.41 -9.74
C THR A 193 -19.05 -5.11 -11.02
N PHE A 194 -18.14 -6.09 -10.91
CA PHE A 194 -17.70 -6.89 -12.06
C PHE A 194 -18.81 -7.74 -12.68
N ALA A 195 -19.90 -8.02 -11.96
CA ALA A 195 -21.07 -8.74 -12.48
C ALA A 195 -21.85 -7.92 -13.49
N GLY A 196 -21.82 -6.59 -13.40
CA GLY A 196 -22.47 -5.68 -14.34
C GLY A 196 -21.70 -5.55 -15.66
N GLU A 197 -22.29 -4.85 -16.64
CA GLU A 197 -21.55 -4.43 -17.83
C GLU A 197 -20.34 -3.58 -17.39
N PRO A 198 -19.17 -3.76 -18.08
CA PRO A 198 -18.03 -2.93 -17.78
C PRO A 198 -18.42 -1.48 -17.97
N THR A 199 -18.38 -0.72 -16.90
CA THR A 199 -18.51 0.74 -16.88
C THR A 199 -17.32 1.41 -17.59
N CYS A 200 -16.72 0.71 -18.56
CA CYS A 200 -15.71 1.29 -19.47
C CYS A 200 -16.26 2.50 -20.24
N LEU A 201 -17.58 2.60 -20.38
CA LEU A 201 -18.21 3.80 -20.95
C LEU A 201 -18.04 5.06 -20.10
N LEU A 202 -17.71 4.92 -18.80
CA LEU A 202 -17.44 6.07 -17.92
C LEU A 202 -16.01 6.60 -18.09
N TYR A 203 -15.10 5.78 -18.66
CA TYR A 203 -13.69 6.13 -18.89
C TYR A 203 -13.32 6.36 -20.35
N THR A 204 -14.16 5.97 -21.30
CA THR A 204 -13.99 6.36 -22.69
C THR A 204 -14.70 7.68 -22.89
N SER A 205 -13.97 8.79 -22.79
CA SER A 205 -14.42 10.04 -23.39
C SER A 205 -14.76 9.74 -24.84
N PRO A 206 -15.95 10.16 -25.34
CA PRO A 206 -16.36 9.86 -26.71
C PRO A 206 -15.24 10.29 -27.66
N SER A 207 -14.79 9.34 -28.47
CA SER A 207 -13.79 9.62 -29.49
C SER A 207 -14.27 10.78 -30.37
N PRO A 208 -13.39 11.69 -30.82
CA PRO A 208 -13.76 12.77 -31.74
C PRO A 208 -14.47 12.27 -33.02
N ARG A 209 -14.36 10.97 -33.32
CA ARG A 209 -15.07 10.32 -34.43
C ARG A 209 -16.55 10.01 -34.12
N ASP A 210 -16.88 9.75 -32.86
CA ASP A 210 -18.27 9.45 -32.46
C ASP A 210 -19.10 10.73 -32.37
N MET A 211 -18.48 11.87 -32.06
CA MET A 211 -19.14 13.18 -32.11
C MET A 211 -19.47 13.67 -33.52
N ARG A 212 -18.82 13.16 -34.58
CA ARG A 212 -19.13 13.49 -35.95
C ARG A 212 -20.30 12.70 -36.54
N ARG A 213 -20.69 11.61 -35.90
CA ARG A 213 -21.77 10.73 -36.39
C ARG A 213 -23.15 11.08 -35.85
N SER A 214 -23.21 12.00 -34.86
CA SER A 214 -24.45 12.48 -34.23
C SER A 214 -24.89 13.87 -34.73
N ARG A 215 -24.36 14.35 -35.86
CA ARG A 215 -24.82 15.55 -36.58
C ARG A 215 -25.43 15.23 -37.93
#